data_061e326de50f73a551490c45130a293e
#
_entry.id   061e326de50f73a551490c45130a293e
#
_cell.length_a   1.000
_cell.length_b   1.000
_cell.length_c   1.000
_cell.angle_alpha   90.00
_cell.angle_beta   90.00
_cell.angle_gamma   90.00
#
_symmetry.space_group_name_H-M   'P 1'
#
loop_
_entity.id
_entity.type
_entity.pdbx_description
1 polymer ?
#
loop_
_entity_poly.entity_id
_entity_poly.type
_entity_poly.pdbx_seq_one_letter_code
_entity_poly.pdbx_strand_id
1 'polypeptide(L)'
;IFINYLNYMPLSKEDLEKYIKENIPDSIITIEDLRGDGDHYSATVISKSFEGKSKIEQHKMVYDSLKGKMGNELHALMLKTKTE
;
A
#
# COMPACT_ATOMS: atom_id res chain seq x y z
N ILE A 1 3.16 -22.85 -13.98
CA ILE A 1 4.08 -21.79 -14.41
C ILE A 1 3.32 -20.56 -14.88
N PHE A 2 2.36 -20.77 -15.76
CA PHE A 2 1.53 -19.64 -16.20
C PHE A 2 0.73 -19.03 -15.08
N ILE A 3 0.28 -19.86 -14.16
CA ILE A 3 -0.43 -19.39 -12.98
C ILE A 3 0.45 -18.44 -12.16
N ASN A 4 1.70 -18.82 -11.97
CA ASN A 4 2.66 -17.98 -11.26
C ASN A 4 2.91 -16.68 -11.98
N TYR A 5 3.01 -16.75 -13.30
CA TYR A 5 3.21 -15.55 -14.11
C TYR A 5 2.03 -14.59 -13.97
N LEU A 6 0.81 -15.10 -14.03
CA LEU A 6 -0.38 -14.27 -13.90
C LEU A 6 -0.49 -13.67 -12.52
N ASN A 7 -0.11 -14.43 -11.49
CA ASN A 7 -0.10 -13.93 -10.13
C ASN A 7 1.03 -12.91 -9.89
N TYR A 8 1.94 -12.81 -10.84
CA TYR A 8 3.10 -11.95 -10.73
C TYR A 8 2.89 -10.56 -11.32
N MET A 9 1.68 -10.24 -11.69
CA MET A 9 1.41 -8.90 -12.21
C MET A 9 1.43 -7.90 -11.06
N PRO A 10 2.32 -6.90 -11.12
CA PRO A 10 2.37 -5.90 -10.04
C PRO A 10 1.09 -5.11 -9.99
N LEU A 11 0.72 -4.69 -8.79
CA LEU A 11 -0.42 -3.83 -8.62
C LEU A 11 -0.11 -2.45 -9.16
N SER A 12 -1.07 -1.85 -9.82
CA SER A 12 -0.92 -0.47 -10.25
C SER A 12 -1.03 0.46 -9.03
N LYS A 13 -0.56 1.67 -9.22
CA LYS A 13 -0.68 2.72 -8.22
C LYS A 13 -2.15 2.94 -7.84
N GLU A 14 -3.05 2.88 -8.82
CA GLU A 14 -4.48 3.03 -8.62
C GLU A 14 -5.06 1.89 -7.78
N ASP A 15 -4.58 0.68 -8.00
CA ASP A 15 -5.01 -0.48 -7.22
C ASP A 15 -4.55 -0.38 -5.77
N LEU A 16 -3.32 0.04 -5.55
CA LEU A 16 -2.79 0.25 -4.21
C LEU A 16 -3.63 1.27 -3.45
N GLU A 17 -3.92 2.38 -4.08
CA GLU A 17 -4.75 3.43 -3.48
C GLU A 17 -6.14 2.91 -3.14
N LYS A 18 -6.74 2.18 -4.07
CA LYS A 18 -8.08 1.61 -3.88
C LYS A 18 -8.13 0.70 -2.66
N TYR A 19 -7.18 -0.23 -2.56
CA TYR A 19 -7.17 -1.20 -1.47
C TYR A 19 -6.92 -0.54 -0.12
N ILE A 20 -6.05 0.45 -0.07
CA ILE A 20 -5.80 1.19 1.16
C ILE A 20 -7.06 1.96 1.57
N LYS A 21 -7.72 2.61 0.63
CA LYS A 21 -8.95 3.35 0.91
C LYS A 21 -10.09 2.46 1.36
N GLU A 22 -10.16 1.23 0.87
CA GLU A 22 -11.20 0.30 1.32
C GLU A 22 -11.09 -0.01 2.81
N ASN A 23 -9.88 -0.06 3.33
CA ASN A 23 -9.64 -0.35 4.74
C ASN A 23 -9.55 0.90 5.60
N ILE A 24 -9.09 2.00 5.03
CA ILE A 24 -8.91 3.27 5.73
C ILE A 24 -9.63 4.36 4.91
N PRO A 25 -10.96 4.44 5.01
CA PRO A 25 -11.76 5.28 4.10
C PRO A 25 -11.45 6.77 4.17
N ASP A 26 -11.00 7.27 5.30
CA ASP A 26 -10.69 8.69 5.47
C ASP A 26 -9.27 9.04 5.02
N SER A 27 -8.52 8.08 4.51
CA SER A 27 -7.11 8.31 4.19
C SER A 27 -6.93 9.22 2.97
N ILE A 28 -5.87 10.01 3.05
CA ILE A 28 -5.36 10.77 1.91
C ILE A 28 -4.07 10.08 1.52
N ILE A 29 -4.01 9.61 0.28
CA ILE A 29 -2.93 8.73 -0.16
C ILE A 29 -2.20 9.36 -1.33
N THR A 30 -0.87 9.39 -1.23
CA THR A 30 0.00 9.82 -2.32
C THR A 30 0.95 8.67 -2.60
N ILE A 31 0.96 8.19 -3.83
CA ILE A 31 1.79 7.05 -4.23
C ILE A 31 2.66 7.48 -5.42
N GLU A 32 3.95 7.18 -5.32
CA GLU A 32 4.89 7.41 -6.39
C GLU A 32 5.52 6.10 -6.81
N ASP A 33 5.60 5.87 -8.12
CA ASP A 33 6.32 4.75 -8.70
C ASP A 33 7.77 5.17 -8.87
N LEU A 34 8.62 4.70 -7.97
CA LEU A 34 10.00 5.21 -7.85
C LEU A 34 10.89 4.91 -9.06
N ARG A 35 10.57 3.84 -9.79
CA ARG A 35 11.40 3.40 -10.92
C ARG A 35 10.64 3.35 -12.24
N GLY A 36 9.37 3.66 -12.21
CA GLY A 36 8.52 3.51 -13.38
C GLY A 36 8.29 2.06 -13.79
N ASP A 37 8.55 1.11 -12.89
CA ASP A 37 8.43 -0.31 -13.19
C ASP A 37 7.17 -0.96 -12.61
N GLY A 38 6.36 -0.20 -11.87
CA GLY A 38 5.17 -0.74 -11.24
C GLY A 38 5.45 -1.70 -10.09
N ASP A 39 6.64 -1.65 -9.52
CA ASP A 39 7.05 -2.61 -8.48
C ASP A 39 7.71 -1.96 -7.27
N HIS A 40 8.23 -0.77 -7.42
CA HIS A 40 8.89 -0.03 -6.34
C HIS A 40 8.14 1.27 -6.09
N TYR A 41 7.40 1.30 -4.98
CA TYR A 41 6.54 2.43 -4.68
C TYR A 41 6.92 3.13 -3.40
N SER A 42 6.61 4.42 -3.35
CA SER A 42 6.61 5.19 -2.12
C SER A 42 5.19 5.64 -1.86
N ALA A 43 4.66 5.34 -0.70
CA ALA A 43 3.30 5.73 -0.33
C ALA A 43 3.32 6.55 0.94
N THR A 44 2.58 7.66 0.91
CA THR A 44 2.29 8.45 2.10
C THR A 44 0.81 8.34 2.36
N VAL A 45 0.45 7.88 3.56
CA VAL A 45 -0.94 7.68 3.95
C VAL A 45 -1.22 8.55 5.17
N ILE A 46 -2.16 9.45 5.03
CA ILE A 46 -2.57 10.37 6.09
C ILE A 46 -3.98 10.00 6.53
N SER A 47 -4.18 9.74 7.81
CA SER A 47 -5.50 9.36 8.32
C SER A 47 -5.63 9.70 9.79
N LYS A 48 -6.77 10.23 10.16
CA LYS A 48 -7.10 10.45 11.57
C LYS A 48 -7.25 9.13 12.31
N SER A 49 -7.49 8.05 11.59
CA SER A 49 -7.56 6.71 12.18
C SER A 49 -6.24 6.27 12.80
N PHE A 50 -5.15 6.93 12.44
CA PHE A 50 -3.83 6.63 13.00
C PHE A 50 -3.58 7.29 14.35
N GLU A 51 -4.47 8.17 14.78
CA GLU A 51 -4.30 8.91 16.01
C GLU A 51 -4.25 7.95 17.21
N GLY A 52 -3.28 8.15 18.08
CA GLY A 52 -3.10 7.28 19.22
C GLY A 52 -2.40 5.96 18.94
N LYS A 53 -2.00 5.73 17.69
CA LYS A 53 -1.34 4.48 17.30
C LYS A 53 0.15 4.72 17.08
N SER A 54 0.96 3.71 17.41
CA SER A 54 2.40 3.77 17.15
C SER A 54 2.64 3.70 15.63
N LYS A 55 3.83 4.07 15.21
CA LYS A 55 4.19 3.96 13.78
C LYS A 55 4.08 2.53 13.28
N ILE A 56 4.48 1.57 14.10
CA ILE A 56 4.36 0.15 13.74
C ILE A 56 2.91 -0.23 13.52
N GLU A 57 2.02 0.21 14.40
CA GLU A 57 0.59 -0.07 14.26
C GLU A 57 0.00 0.60 13.03
N GLN A 58 0.40 1.84 12.75
CA GLN A 58 -0.05 2.57 11.57
C GLN A 58 0.38 1.84 10.29
N HIS A 59 1.64 1.44 10.23
CA HIS A 59 2.17 0.71 9.07
C HIS A 59 1.45 -0.63 8.91
N LYS A 60 1.17 -1.31 10.01
CA LYS A 60 0.45 -2.58 9.96
C LYS A 60 -0.94 -2.42 9.37
N MET A 61 -1.64 -1.34 9.71
CA MET A 61 -2.95 -1.07 9.14
C MET A 61 -2.90 -0.96 7.61
N VAL A 62 -1.87 -0.29 7.10
CA VAL A 62 -1.71 -0.15 5.65
C VAL A 62 -1.37 -1.49 5.01
N TYR A 63 -0.43 -2.23 5.58
CA TYR A 63 -0.06 -3.54 5.03
C TYR A 63 -1.22 -4.53 5.09
N ASP A 64 -2.04 -4.48 6.14
CA ASP A 64 -3.23 -5.32 6.24
C ASP A 64 -4.23 -5.00 5.14
N SER A 65 -4.30 -3.74 4.71
CA SER A 65 -5.16 -3.33 3.60
C SER A 65 -4.77 -4.03 2.30
N LEU A 66 -3.50 -4.35 2.16
CA LEU A 66 -2.94 -4.94 0.95
C LEU A 66 -2.81 -6.46 1.04
N LYS A 67 -3.09 -7.02 2.20
CA LYS A 67 -2.90 -8.45 2.45
C LYS A 67 -3.79 -9.29 1.56
N GLY A 68 -3.19 -10.28 0.93
CA GLY A 68 -3.91 -11.17 0.03
C GLY A 68 -4.22 -10.59 -1.33
N LYS A 69 -3.85 -9.32 -1.55
CA LYS A 69 -4.13 -8.64 -2.82
C LYS A 69 -2.88 -8.44 -3.66
N MET A 70 -1.74 -8.41 -2.99
CA MET A 70 -0.45 -8.25 -3.65
C MET A 70 0.26 -9.58 -3.86
N GLY A 71 -0.21 -10.61 -3.21
CA GLY A 71 0.54 -11.85 -3.18
C GLY A 71 1.90 -11.59 -2.54
N ASN A 72 2.95 -12.07 -3.16
CA ASN A 72 4.32 -11.83 -2.71
C ASN A 72 5.03 -10.83 -3.62
N GLU A 73 4.27 -10.02 -4.34
CA GLU A 73 4.78 -9.36 -5.54
C GLU A 73 5.29 -7.95 -5.31
N LEU A 74 4.90 -7.29 -4.23
CA LEU A 74 5.39 -5.96 -3.98
C LEU A 74 6.71 -6.07 -3.24
N HIS A 75 7.80 -5.93 -3.96
CA HIS A 75 9.13 -6.10 -3.39
C HIS A 75 9.60 -4.91 -2.59
N ALA A 76 9.08 -3.73 -2.88
CA ALA A 76 9.50 -2.55 -2.15
C ALA A 76 8.38 -1.53 -2.06
N LEU A 77 7.87 -1.37 -0.87
CA LEU A 77 6.95 -0.28 -0.54
C LEU A 77 7.59 0.54 0.58
N MET A 78 8.00 1.76 0.24
CA MET A 78 8.42 2.71 1.25
C MET A 78 7.16 3.39 1.78
N LEU A 79 6.93 3.28 3.07
CA LEU A 79 5.69 3.74 3.65
C LEU A 79 5.92 4.83 4.68
N LYS A 80 5.17 5.92 4.53
CA LYS A 80 5.09 6.97 5.53
C LYS A 80 3.65 7.12 5.96
N THR A 81 3.42 7.24 7.26
CA THR A 81 2.08 7.42 7.80
C THR A 81 2.06 8.66 8.69
N LYS A 82 0.93 9.37 8.66
CA LYS A 82 0.72 10.58 9.45
C LYS A 82 -0.73 10.65 9.88
N THR A 83 -0.98 11.40 10.96
CA THR A 83 -2.36 11.65 11.41
C THR A 83 -3.00 12.80 10.65
N GLU A 84 -2.20 13.70 10.16
CA GLU A 84 -2.67 14.79 9.28
C GLU A 84 -1.51 15.50 8.58
#